data_6fe5838a64fc6bbf427675633220586f
#
_entry.id   6fe5838a64fc6bbf427675633220586f
#
_cell.length_a   1.000
_cell.length_b   1.000
_cell.length_c   1.000
_cell.angle_alpha   90.00
_cell.angle_beta   90.00
_cell.angle_gamma   90.00
#
_symmetry.space_group_name_H-M   'P 1'
#
loop_
_entity.id
_entity.type
_entity.pdbx_description
1 polymer ?
#
loop_
_entity_poly.entity_id
_entity_poly.type
_entity_poly.pdbx_seq_one_letter_code
_entity_poly.pdbx_strand_id
1 'polypeptide(L)'
;MKSKSASMVRRNHARYHEGRDDLNIVPMIDMMVILVFFLIFTAVFSKTNILQLNLPANASAAPLDLPKGLKLEVIIRPNDLVVNDRNSGPLKVLDNTPSGYDFDGLSEYMRRVKATYPQMTDATVLPGPNVAYDTLVQVMDTVRVYQLPVAPFSKAELFPDIAIADAPT
;
A
#
# COMPACT_ATOMS: atom_id res chain seq x y z
N MET A 1 6.11 104.81 -4.08
CA MET A 1 4.81 104.19 -3.79
C MET A 1 4.99 102.73 -3.70
N LYS A 2 4.55 102.11 -2.63
CA LYS A 2 5.01 100.79 -2.13
C LYS A 2 4.21 99.68 -2.76
N SER A 3 4.90 98.79 -3.48
CA SER A 3 4.37 97.46 -3.88
C SER A 3 4.75 96.44 -2.84
N LYS A 4 3.77 95.90 -2.14
CA LYS A 4 3.98 94.79 -1.21
C LYS A 4 3.89 93.49 -1.99
N SER A 5 4.99 92.87 -2.27
CA SER A 5 5.06 91.51 -2.79
C SER A 5 4.63 90.56 -1.67
N ALA A 6 3.46 90.02 -1.81
CA ALA A 6 3.02 88.92 -0.97
C ALA A 6 3.80 87.64 -1.32
N SER A 7 4.71 87.25 -0.45
CA SER A 7 5.33 85.95 -0.55
C SER A 7 4.32 84.84 -0.30
N MET A 8 3.93 84.17 -1.34
CA MET A 8 3.19 82.93 -1.25
C MET A 8 4.06 81.89 -0.63
N VAL A 9 3.88 81.70 0.65
CA VAL A 9 4.44 80.48 1.31
C VAL A 9 3.71 79.28 0.75
N ARG A 10 4.30 78.69 -0.23
CA ARG A 10 3.89 77.35 -0.66
C ARG A 10 4.13 76.38 0.52
N ARG A 11 3.09 76.11 1.28
CA ARG A 11 3.03 75.00 2.16
C ARG A 11 3.01 73.73 1.30
N ASN A 12 4.19 73.20 1.08
CA ASN A 12 4.31 71.82 0.68
C ASN A 12 3.70 70.97 1.78
N HIS A 13 2.42 70.62 1.60
CA HIS A 13 1.91 69.46 2.26
C HIS A 13 2.66 68.29 1.65
N ALA A 14 3.83 67.96 2.23
CA ALA A 14 4.33 66.64 2.19
C ALA A 14 3.21 65.75 2.77
N ARG A 15 2.40 65.24 1.88
CA ARG A 15 1.56 64.12 2.22
C ARG A 15 2.56 63.01 2.61
N TYR A 16 2.77 62.92 3.89
CA TYR A 16 3.20 61.64 4.45
C TYR A 16 2.15 60.65 3.97
N HIS A 17 2.41 60.00 2.87
CA HIS A 17 1.91 58.68 2.68
C HIS A 17 2.48 57.89 3.88
N GLU A 18 1.75 57.94 5.00
CA GLU A 18 1.80 56.81 5.92
C GLU A 18 1.54 55.60 5.03
N GLY A 19 2.61 55.05 4.53
CA GLY A 19 2.61 53.68 4.05
C GLY A 19 2.14 52.87 5.23
N ARG A 20 0.82 52.74 5.36
CA ARG A 20 0.28 51.56 5.96
C ARG A 20 0.83 50.46 5.07
N ASP A 21 1.95 49.91 5.50
CA ASP A 21 2.30 48.55 5.18
C ASP A 21 1.18 47.66 5.78
N ASP A 22 -0.03 47.83 5.19
CA ASP A 22 -1.04 46.83 5.32
C ASP A 22 -0.41 45.58 4.69
N LEU A 23 0.35 44.83 5.51
CA LEU A 23 0.82 43.54 5.18
C LEU A 23 -0.38 42.80 4.61
N ASN A 24 -0.41 42.69 3.31
CA ASN A 24 -1.49 42.03 2.61
C ASN A 24 -1.39 40.55 2.98
N ILE A 25 -2.05 40.18 4.09
CA ILE A 25 -2.04 38.83 4.66
C ILE A 25 -2.74 37.81 3.76
N VAL A 26 -3.53 38.31 2.77
CA VAL A 26 -4.27 37.44 1.85
C VAL A 26 -3.34 36.50 1.05
N PRO A 27 -2.22 36.97 0.44
CA PRO A 27 -1.29 36.08 -0.21
C PRO A 27 -0.61 35.09 0.75
N MET A 28 -0.39 35.49 2.01
CA MET A 28 0.18 34.58 3.00
C MET A 28 -0.81 33.47 3.38
N ILE A 29 -2.10 33.82 3.55
CA ILE A 29 -3.16 32.85 3.83
C ILE A 29 -3.31 31.89 2.64
N ASP A 30 -3.27 32.38 1.42
CA ASP A 30 -3.38 31.56 0.21
C ASP A 30 -2.23 30.54 0.12
N MET A 31 -0.99 31.00 0.36
CA MET A 31 0.16 30.10 0.42
C MET A 31 0.04 29.06 1.54
N MET A 32 -0.48 29.44 2.72
CA MET A 32 -0.73 28.48 3.80
C MET A 32 -1.79 27.46 3.42
N VAL A 33 -2.87 27.88 2.77
CA VAL A 33 -3.94 26.98 2.34
C VAL A 33 -3.41 25.97 1.31
N ILE A 34 -2.64 26.43 0.33
CA ILE A 34 -2.02 25.56 -0.67
C ILE A 34 -1.06 24.56 -0.01
N LEU A 35 -0.24 25.01 0.95
CA LEU A 35 0.67 24.15 1.70
C LEU A 35 -0.07 23.09 2.52
N VAL A 36 -1.13 23.47 3.22
CA VAL A 36 -1.97 22.54 4.00
C VAL A 36 -2.64 21.54 3.08
N PHE A 37 -3.18 21.99 1.94
CA PHE A 37 -3.79 21.10 0.96
C PHE A 37 -2.76 20.11 0.39
N PHE A 38 -1.57 20.59 0.06
CA PHE A 38 -0.47 19.74 -0.41
C PHE A 38 -0.03 18.71 0.64
N LEU A 39 0.05 19.12 1.91
CA LEU A 39 0.38 18.19 3.01
C LEU A 39 -0.69 17.13 3.21
N ILE A 40 -1.97 17.51 3.14
CA ILE A 40 -3.08 16.54 3.22
C ILE A 40 -3.02 15.59 2.03
N PHE A 41 -2.79 16.12 0.82
CA PHE A 41 -2.68 15.33 -0.38
C PHE A 41 -1.50 14.33 -0.29
N THR A 42 -0.31 14.78 0.10
CA THR A 42 0.84 13.91 0.30
C THR A 42 0.60 12.89 1.43
N ALA A 43 -0.07 13.26 2.51
CA ALA A 43 -0.40 12.35 3.60
C ALA A 43 -1.38 11.24 3.16
N VAL A 44 -2.34 11.56 2.29
CA VAL A 44 -3.28 10.57 1.75
C VAL A 44 -2.57 9.60 0.81
N PHE A 45 -1.65 10.09 -0.02
CA PHE A 45 -0.85 9.23 -0.91
C PHE A 45 0.30 8.51 -0.19
N SER A 46 0.72 8.99 0.97
CA SER A 46 1.72 8.31 1.82
C SER A 46 1.18 7.09 2.57
N LYS A 47 -0.06 6.69 2.35
CA LYS A 47 -0.49 5.32 2.62
C LYS A 47 0.07 4.38 1.54
N THR A 48 1.35 4.49 1.28
CA THR A 48 2.13 3.39 0.76
C THR A 48 1.97 2.29 1.78
N ASN A 49 1.39 1.19 1.37
CA ASN A 49 1.46 -0.05 2.09
C ASN A 49 2.93 -0.23 2.46
N ILE A 50 3.23 0.05 3.73
CA ILE A 50 4.50 -0.37 4.29
C ILE A 50 4.39 -1.87 4.19
N LEU A 51 5.03 -2.44 3.17
CA LEU A 51 5.41 -3.83 3.18
C LEU A 51 6.11 -3.97 4.53
N GLN A 52 5.43 -4.57 5.49
CA GLN A 52 6.08 -4.98 6.72
C GLN A 52 7.05 -6.07 6.30
N LEU A 53 8.24 -5.61 5.95
CA LEU A 53 9.39 -6.49 5.81
C LEU A 53 9.62 -7.01 7.23
N ASN A 54 9.01 -8.13 7.55
CA ASN A 54 9.34 -8.92 8.72
C ASN A 54 10.73 -9.48 8.46
N LEU A 55 11.74 -8.64 8.72
CA LEU A 55 13.09 -9.16 8.89
C LEU A 55 13.02 -10.15 10.05
N PRO A 56 13.52 -11.37 9.88
CA PRO A 56 13.71 -12.27 11.00
C PRO A 56 14.65 -11.55 11.95
N ALA A 57 14.11 -11.04 13.05
CA ALA A 57 14.91 -10.58 14.15
C ALA A 57 15.69 -11.81 14.66
N ASN A 58 16.98 -11.85 14.39
CA ASN A 58 17.91 -12.64 15.16
C ASN A 58 17.90 -12.05 16.58
N ALA A 59 16.91 -12.40 17.33
CA ALA A 59 16.84 -12.10 18.74
C ALA A 59 16.95 -13.41 19.48
N SER A 60 18.08 -13.57 20.11
CA SER A 60 18.22 -14.39 21.29
C SER A 60 17.23 -13.92 22.35
N ALA A 61 16.04 -14.45 22.31
CA ALA A 61 15.09 -14.39 23.42
C ALA A 61 14.49 -15.79 23.55
N ALA A 62 14.47 -16.29 24.77
CA ALA A 62 14.05 -17.62 25.17
C ALA A 62 12.75 -18.06 24.46
N PRO A 63 12.63 -19.36 24.08
CA PRO A 63 11.47 -19.86 23.38
C PRO A 63 10.25 -19.80 24.30
N LEU A 64 9.41 -18.81 24.11
CA LEU A 64 8.02 -18.93 24.45
C LEU A 64 7.41 -19.95 23.48
N ASP A 65 6.91 -21.04 24.02
CA ASP A 65 6.21 -22.12 23.31
C ASP A 65 4.88 -21.58 22.77
N LEU A 66 4.96 -20.67 21.79
CA LEU A 66 3.81 -20.26 20.99
C LEU A 66 3.62 -21.33 19.91
N PRO A 67 2.39 -21.82 19.68
CA PRO A 67 2.13 -22.73 18.58
C PRO A 67 2.65 -22.07 17.30
N LYS A 68 3.53 -22.75 16.59
CA LYS A 68 4.12 -22.29 15.34
C LYS A 68 2.98 -22.12 14.33
N GLY A 69 2.48 -20.88 14.18
CA GLY A 69 1.46 -20.57 13.20
C GLY A 69 1.94 -20.98 11.81
N LEU A 70 1.07 -21.57 11.02
CA LEU A 70 1.30 -21.85 9.60
C LEU A 70 1.71 -20.53 8.91
N LYS A 71 2.84 -20.56 8.19
CA LYS A 71 3.28 -19.46 7.32
C LYS A 71 3.09 -19.89 5.88
N LEU A 72 1.93 -19.56 5.35
CA LEU A 72 1.50 -19.98 4.03
C LEU A 72 2.29 -19.26 2.93
N GLU A 73 2.91 -20.03 2.08
CA GLU A 73 3.64 -19.56 0.91
C GLU A 73 3.11 -20.25 -0.35
N VAL A 74 2.94 -19.50 -1.42
CA VAL A 74 2.58 -20.03 -2.75
C VAL A 74 3.71 -19.72 -3.70
N ILE A 75 4.46 -20.74 -4.09
CA ILE A 75 5.59 -20.62 -5.01
C ILE A 75 5.08 -20.89 -6.42
N ILE A 76 5.33 -19.96 -7.32
CA ILE A 76 4.97 -20.07 -8.73
C ILE A 76 6.22 -20.49 -9.50
N ARG A 77 6.21 -21.69 -10.07
CA ARG A 77 7.27 -22.20 -10.92
C ARG A 77 6.77 -22.33 -12.37
N PRO A 78 7.65 -22.47 -13.34
CA PRO A 78 7.22 -22.59 -14.74
C PRO A 78 6.29 -23.79 -15.02
N ASN A 79 6.40 -24.86 -14.26
CA ASN A 79 5.70 -26.12 -14.52
C ASN A 79 4.68 -26.50 -13.44
N ASP A 80 4.70 -25.85 -12.29
CA ASP A 80 3.85 -26.18 -11.15
C ASP A 80 3.57 -24.97 -10.23
N LEU A 81 2.54 -25.12 -9.40
CA LEU A 81 2.30 -24.27 -8.24
C LEU A 81 2.56 -25.08 -6.97
N VAL A 82 3.40 -24.57 -6.10
CA VAL A 82 3.70 -25.23 -4.83
C VAL A 82 3.15 -24.44 -3.67
N VAL A 83 2.24 -25.04 -2.93
CA VAL A 83 1.80 -24.49 -1.65
C VAL A 83 2.74 -25.02 -0.58
N ASN A 84 3.38 -24.11 0.11
CA ASN A 84 4.44 -24.38 1.07
C ASN A 84 4.10 -23.78 2.44
N ASP A 85 4.54 -24.42 3.50
CA ASP A 85 4.66 -23.79 4.80
C ASP A 85 6.14 -23.50 5.06
N ARG A 86 6.45 -22.25 5.33
CA ARG A 86 7.84 -21.83 5.60
C ARG A 86 8.52 -22.66 6.68
N ASN A 87 7.74 -23.18 7.64
CA ASN A 87 8.28 -23.91 8.78
C ASN A 87 8.37 -25.43 8.54
N SER A 88 7.39 -25.98 7.81
CA SER A 88 7.23 -27.44 7.64
C SER A 88 7.59 -27.95 6.23
N GLY A 89 7.74 -27.02 5.27
CA GLY A 89 8.04 -27.37 3.88
C GLY A 89 6.81 -27.51 2.99
N PRO A 90 6.94 -28.18 1.83
CA PRO A 90 5.88 -28.24 0.84
C PRO A 90 4.67 -29.04 1.35
N LEU A 91 3.50 -28.41 1.27
CA LEU A 91 2.21 -28.99 1.66
C LEU A 91 1.52 -29.66 0.47
N LYS A 92 1.54 -29.00 -0.69
CA LYS A 92 0.88 -29.46 -1.90
C LYS A 92 1.61 -28.96 -3.14
N VAL A 93 1.78 -29.85 -4.10
CA VAL A 93 2.24 -29.52 -5.45
C VAL A 93 1.06 -29.68 -6.40
N LEU A 94 0.85 -28.70 -7.26
CA LEU A 94 -0.19 -28.65 -8.27
C LEU A 94 0.49 -28.54 -9.62
N ASP A 95 0.49 -29.63 -10.36
CA ASP A 95 1.06 -29.67 -11.71
C ASP A 95 0.22 -28.84 -12.68
N ASN A 96 0.85 -28.28 -13.69
CA ASN A 96 0.15 -27.53 -14.72
C ASN A 96 -0.82 -28.44 -15.49
N THR A 97 -1.99 -27.88 -15.78
CA THR A 97 -2.97 -28.50 -16.68
C THR A 97 -2.61 -28.21 -18.16
N PRO A 98 -3.21 -28.90 -19.13
CA PRO A 98 -3.02 -28.58 -20.55
C PRO A 98 -3.44 -27.13 -20.92
N SER A 99 -4.24 -26.49 -20.07
CA SER A 99 -4.70 -25.09 -20.23
C SER A 99 -3.83 -24.07 -19.49
N GLY A 100 -2.80 -24.49 -18.76
CA GLY A 100 -1.94 -23.63 -17.95
C GLY A 100 -1.90 -24.06 -16.49
N TYR A 101 -1.70 -23.11 -15.60
CA TYR A 101 -1.67 -23.38 -14.16
C TYR A 101 -3.02 -23.86 -13.63
N ASP A 102 -3.00 -24.75 -12.66
CA ASP A 102 -4.21 -25.28 -12.01
C ASP A 102 -4.74 -24.31 -10.92
N PHE A 103 -5.42 -23.26 -11.36
CA PHE A 103 -6.02 -22.28 -10.46
C PHE A 103 -7.22 -22.86 -9.67
N ASP A 104 -7.95 -23.80 -10.25
CA ASP A 104 -9.09 -24.43 -9.59
C ASP A 104 -8.63 -25.30 -8.43
N GLY A 105 -7.59 -26.10 -8.66
CA GLY A 105 -6.95 -26.90 -7.62
C GLY A 105 -6.35 -26.04 -6.51
N LEU A 106 -5.73 -24.91 -6.88
CA LEU A 106 -5.22 -23.95 -5.90
C LEU A 106 -6.35 -23.37 -5.05
N SER A 107 -7.42 -22.91 -5.67
CA SER A 107 -8.57 -22.31 -4.99
C SER A 107 -9.23 -23.28 -4.01
N GLU A 108 -9.43 -24.54 -4.41
CA GLU A 108 -9.98 -25.57 -3.54
C GLU A 108 -9.05 -25.86 -2.36
N TYR A 109 -7.75 -25.93 -2.61
CA TYR A 109 -6.77 -26.16 -1.54
C TYR A 109 -6.71 -24.99 -0.55
N MET A 110 -6.71 -23.73 -1.04
CA MET A 110 -6.76 -22.54 -0.19
C MET A 110 -8.01 -22.53 0.70
N ARG A 111 -9.16 -22.94 0.16
CA ARG A 111 -10.40 -23.08 0.95
C ARG A 111 -10.25 -24.09 2.09
N ARG A 112 -9.61 -25.23 1.83
CA ARG A 112 -9.33 -26.24 2.87
C ARG A 112 -8.39 -25.72 3.95
N VAL A 113 -7.33 -25.01 3.54
CA VAL A 113 -6.39 -24.36 4.48
C VAL A 113 -7.13 -23.35 5.35
N LYS A 114 -7.99 -22.51 4.74
CA LYS A 114 -8.80 -21.52 5.47
C LYS A 114 -9.79 -22.16 6.45
N ALA A 115 -10.38 -23.30 6.08
CA ALA A 115 -11.26 -24.05 6.98
C ALA A 115 -10.52 -24.60 8.20
N THR A 116 -9.24 -24.96 8.03
CA THR A 116 -8.40 -25.47 9.13
C THR A 116 -7.83 -24.31 9.98
N TYR A 117 -7.52 -23.18 9.37
CA TYR A 117 -6.97 -21.98 10.03
C TYR A 117 -7.85 -20.73 9.78
N PRO A 118 -9.04 -20.62 10.38
CA PRO A 118 -10.00 -19.56 10.08
C PRO A 118 -9.49 -18.15 10.37
N GLN A 119 -8.62 -18.02 11.37
CA GLN A 119 -8.09 -16.72 11.82
C GLN A 119 -6.88 -16.22 11.01
N MET A 120 -6.34 -17.07 10.13
CA MET A 120 -5.20 -16.69 9.30
C MET A 120 -5.65 -15.83 8.14
N THR A 121 -5.02 -14.67 7.98
CA THR A 121 -5.34 -13.70 6.92
C THR A 121 -4.17 -13.48 5.96
N ASP A 122 -2.98 -13.86 6.38
CA ASP A 122 -1.73 -13.62 5.66
C ASP A 122 -1.33 -14.80 4.76
N ALA A 123 -0.85 -14.48 3.58
CA ALA A 123 -0.21 -15.42 2.65
C ALA A 123 0.92 -14.73 1.89
N THR A 124 1.95 -15.47 1.53
CA THR A 124 3.07 -14.95 0.74
C THR A 124 3.08 -15.62 -0.62
N VAL A 125 3.19 -14.85 -1.70
CA VAL A 125 3.34 -15.35 -3.06
C VAL A 125 4.78 -15.15 -3.51
N LEU A 126 5.41 -16.21 -4.00
CA LEU A 126 6.81 -16.29 -4.37
C LEU A 126 6.92 -16.60 -5.88
N PRO A 127 6.90 -15.58 -6.76
CA PRO A 127 7.06 -15.81 -8.19
C PRO A 127 8.50 -16.21 -8.54
N GLY A 128 8.64 -17.21 -9.39
CA GLY A 128 9.93 -17.55 -10.02
C GLY A 128 10.38 -16.47 -11.02
N PRO A 129 11.66 -16.48 -11.45
CA PRO A 129 12.26 -15.40 -12.24
C PRO A 129 11.64 -15.16 -13.62
N ASN A 130 10.94 -16.13 -14.18
CA ASN A 130 10.34 -16.06 -15.52
C ASN A 130 8.81 -16.12 -15.51
N VAL A 131 8.18 -15.85 -14.38
CA VAL A 131 6.72 -15.86 -14.26
C VAL A 131 6.14 -14.58 -14.86
N ALA A 132 5.15 -14.72 -15.74
CA ALA A 132 4.44 -13.58 -16.30
C ALA A 132 3.66 -12.84 -15.21
N TYR A 133 3.62 -11.51 -15.30
CA TYR A 133 2.90 -10.68 -14.33
C TYR A 133 1.40 -11.03 -14.26
N ASP A 134 0.80 -11.35 -15.38
CA ASP A 134 -0.61 -11.78 -15.45
C ASP A 134 -0.86 -13.06 -14.62
N THR A 135 0.04 -14.02 -14.69
CA THR A 135 -0.02 -15.23 -13.86
C THR A 135 0.09 -14.92 -12.36
N LEU A 136 1.00 -14.01 -12.00
CA LEU A 136 1.13 -13.57 -10.61
C LEU A 136 -0.18 -12.97 -10.09
N VAL A 137 -0.81 -12.08 -10.87
CA VAL A 137 -2.08 -11.46 -10.50
C VAL A 137 -3.18 -12.51 -10.35
N GLN A 138 -3.28 -13.48 -11.27
CA GLN A 138 -4.28 -14.54 -11.20
C GLN A 138 -4.10 -15.43 -9.96
N VAL A 139 -2.85 -15.77 -9.61
CA VAL A 139 -2.55 -16.52 -8.38
C VAL A 139 -2.95 -15.71 -7.16
N MET A 140 -2.62 -14.42 -7.10
CA MET A 140 -2.99 -13.54 -5.98
C MET A 140 -4.51 -13.44 -5.83
N ASP A 141 -5.24 -13.28 -6.92
CA ASP A 141 -6.71 -13.24 -6.89
C ASP A 141 -7.29 -14.56 -6.40
N THR A 142 -6.74 -15.70 -6.84
CA THR A 142 -7.17 -17.03 -6.42
C THR A 142 -6.90 -17.28 -4.94
N VAL A 143 -5.77 -16.81 -4.42
CA VAL A 143 -5.42 -16.92 -2.99
C VAL A 143 -6.29 -16.01 -2.13
N ARG A 144 -6.61 -14.82 -2.65
CA ARG A 144 -7.36 -13.81 -1.92
C ARG A 144 -8.84 -14.13 -1.79
N VAL A 145 -9.46 -14.62 -2.86
CA VAL A 145 -10.92 -14.72 -2.96
C VAL A 145 -11.36 -16.06 -3.51
N TYR A 146 -12.35 -16.66 -2.85
CA TYR A 146 -13.04 -17.83 -3.38
C TYR A 146 -14.42 -17.43 -3.92
N GLN A 147 -14.71 -17.86 -5.14
CA GLN A 147 -16.02 -17.67 -5.74
C GLN A 147 -16.95 -18.82 -5.30
N LEU A 148 -18.00 -18.51 -4.55
CA LEU A 148 -19.01 -19.48 -4.18
C LEU A 148 -19.87 -19.81 -5.41
N PRO A 149 -20.12 -21.10 -5.69
CA PRO A 149 -20.94 -21.51 -6.83
C PRO A 149 -22.44 -21.22 -6.68
N VAL A 150 -22.84 -20.52 -5.61
CA VAL A 150 -24.24 -20.20 -5.31
C VAL A 150 -24.54 -18.75 -5.72
N ALA A 151 -25.52 -18.58 -6.62
CA ALA A 151 -26.00 -17.26 -7.02
C ALA A 151 -26.78 -16.57 -5.87
N PRO A 152 -26.65 -15.20 -5.72
CA PRO A 152 -25.87 -14.28 -6.52
C PRO A 152 -24.41 -14.18 -6.02
N PHE A 153 -23.50 -14.31 -6.91
CA PHE A 153 -22.02 -14.23 -6.80
C PHE A 153 -21.47 -13.68 -5.47
N SER A 154 -21.55 -14.46 -4.42
CA SER A 154 -20.89 -14.11 -3.15
C SER A 154 -19.44 -14.55 -3.21
N LYS A 155 -18.54 -13.58 -3.07
CA LYS A 155 -17.10 -13.84 -2.94
C LYS A 155 -16.80 -13.98 -1.45
N ALA A 156 -16.14 -15.06 -1.07
CA ALA A 156 -15.60 -15.22 0.28
C ALA A 156 -14.13 -14.83 0.27
N GLU A 157 -13.73 -13.94 1.15
CA GLU A 157 -12.31 -13.61 1.35
C GLU A 157 -11.62 -14.77 2.08
N LEU A 158 -10.50 -15.21 1.50
CA LEU A 158 -9.66 -16.26 2.09
C LEU A 158 -8.47 -15.63 2.82
N PHE A 159 -7.52 -15.10 2.06
CA PHE A 159 -6.30 -14.49 2.57
C PHE A 159 -6.15 -13.08 1.99
N PRO A 160 -6.74 -12.06 2.63
CA PRO A 160 -6.70 -10.68 2.11
C PRO A 160 -5.30 -10.04 2.18
N ASP A 161 -4.47 -10.46 3.13
CA ASP A 161 -3.16 -9.88 3.38
C ASP A 161 -2.07 -10.66 2.61
N ILE A 162 -1.89 -10.29 1.32
CA ILE A 162 -0.92 -10.97 0.46
C ILE A 162 0.38 -10.17 0.41
N ALA A 163 1.49 -10.82 0.78
CA ALA A 163 2.84 -10.34 0.57
C ALA A 163 3.45 -10.98 -0.68
N ILE A 164 4.33 -10.27 -1.38
CA ILE A 164 5.11 -10.80 -2.49
C ILE A 164 6.58 -10.82 -2.06
N ALA A 165 7.27 -11.92 -2.31
CA ALA A 165 8.70 -12.05 -2.08
C ALA A 165 9.32 -12.89 -3.19
N ASP A 166 10.64 -12.83 -3.35
CA ASP A 166 11.33 -13.63 -4.36
C ASP A 166 11.35 -15.11 -3.98
N ALA A 167 11.16 -15.99 -4.98
CA ALA A 167 11.28 -17.41 -4.78
C ALA A 167 12.74 -17.76 -4.41
N PRO A 168 12.96 -18.67 -3.45
CA PRO A 168 14.30 -19.16 -3.17
C PRO A 168 14.88 -19.85 -4.41
N THR A 169 16.09 -19.47 -4.77
CA THR A 169 16.86 -20.03 -5.90
C THR A 169 17.36 -21.43 -5.59
#